data_5aabe46afc0b3a3811768dd864dfa472
#
_entry.id   5aabe46afc0b3a3811768dd864dfa472
#
_cell.length_a   1.000
_cell.length_b   1.000
_cell.length_c   1.000
_cell.angle_alpha   90.00
_cell.angle_beta   90.00
_cell.angle_gamma   90.00
#
_symmetry.space_group_name_H-M   'P 1'
#
loop_
_entity.id
_entity.type
_entity.pdbx_description
1 polymer ?
#
loop_
_entity_poly.entity_id
_entity_poly.type
_entity_poly.pdbx_seq_one_letter_code
_entity_poly.pdbx_strand_id
1 'polypeptide(L)'
;MTTAEPVQTDGRSIRTGPRIRQPSPTTIDTGPATGPGAPGDRSALADLRDQLTRRPVLVTTAVAAVVHLLWFFLFANSGGDLAAQDAWAEFVGRHPDSAYNLAWYGGMHPVSYSVVSPYLMSLIGVRSTMMVAGTVSAALTALILVRVPAVRNPLACSMAGVFAFFCNALSGRVTFGLGMMVALGSVAAVFCWPHRWRTKRWAKAAVAAPLAALATTASPVAGLFLGVIAAALFLNGRRPGAYAIGLPPAAVVALSSWLFPFSGTQPMSLASTSLPFLYGVLVFFFVPKQWRTVRTAAAVYALGTLLTWAIDSQIGSNVSRLPMLFAGVALLAVLPYTLPRSRKWYALLLAFVGMNFWVGFKGVDDMVRTAPTAAWTRELAPLVNKLQDVKAERGRVEVVPAKSHREASALAPYVNLARGWNRQADMKRNPIFYDKERTLTSADYRAWLDRWAVHYVVLPTGTPDTGAEQETELVREGQPYLKPVWSDANWQLFAVKEPTPLADAPAVVQHAGEEEIRLRVTKAGRVLIRVPYSPWLSIVDDQREKVEGPQESEESKERAEGEPKSFTNPNGCLIKVEEDAEGDEWTELLAPRPGVYRLAAPYDLPRGTPCPKEMQE
;
A
#
# COMPACT_ATOMS: atom_id res chain seq x y z
N MET A 1 28.54 -56.34 39.04
CA MET A 1 29.31 -57.44 38.47
C MET A 1 29.70 -56.99 37.08
N THR A 2 30.84 -56.75 36.65
CA THR A 2 32.23 -57.04 36.90
C THR A 2 32.98 -55.92 36.20
N THR A 3 33.75 -55.11 36.88
CA THR A 3 35.19 -54.99 37.00
C THR A 3 35.91 -54.86 35.68
N ALA A 4 36.47 -53.68 35.34
CA ALA A 4 37.82 -53.22 35.61
C ALA A 4 38.87 -53.93 34.73
N GLU A 5 39.84 -53.44 34.14
CA GLU A 5 40.90 -52.51 34.48
C GLU A 5 41.81 -52.27 33.25
N PRO A 6 42.89 -51.49 33.33
CA PRO A 6 43.47 -50.72 32.23
C PRO A 6 44.74 -51.38 31.69
N VAL A 7 45.16 -50.95 30.48
CA VAL A 7 46.47 -51.32 29.92
C VAL A 7 47.33 -50.09 29.62
N GLN A 8 48.49 -50.18 30.19
CA GLN A 8 49.67 -49.33 30.26
C GLN A 8 50.22 -48.83 28.94
N THR A 9 50.80 -47.66 29.08
CA THR A 9 51.86 -46.98 28.36
C THR A 9 52.92 -47.87 27.77
N ASP A 10 53.33 -47.56 26.54
CA ASP A 10 54.73 -47.76 26.14
C ASP A 10 55.23 -46.60 25.29
N GLY A 11 56.30 -46.00 25.72
CA GLY A 11 56.96 -44.88 25.09
C GLY A 11 57.98 -45.33 24.06
N ARG A 12 58.05 -44.63 22.94
CA ARG A 12 59.25 -44.70 22.08
C ARG A 12 59.54 -43.32 21.45
N SER A 13 60.63 -42.75 21.92
CA SER A 13 61.79 -42.31 21.17
C SER A 13 61.61 -41.22 20.08
N ILE A 14 62.07 -40.07 20.48
CA ILE A 14 62.48 -38.89 19.69
C ILE A 14 63.45 -39.34 18.56
N ARG A 15 63.10 -39.05 17.31
CA ARG A 15 64.06 -38.94 16.21
C ARG A 15 64.16 -37.50 15.76
N THR A 16 65.36 -36.94 16.00
CA THR A 16 65.85 -35.67 15.48
C THR A 16 66.06 -35.76 13.97
N GLY A 17 65.30 -34.93 13.19
CA GLY A 17 65.56 -34.69 11.78
C GLY A 17 66.59 -33.57 11.55
N PRO A 18 67.25 -33.53 10.41
CA PRO A 18 68.47 -32.73 10.23
C PRO A 18 68.22 -31.24 10.08
N ARG A 19 69.08 -30.46 10.74
CA ARG A 19 69.22 -29.00 10.59
C ARG A 19 69.56 -28.64 9.15
N ILE A 20 68.74 -27.85 8.50
CA ILE A 20 69.08 -27.19 7.23
C ILE A 20 69.95 -25.97 7.58
N ARG A 21 71.20 -25.99 7.04
CA ARG A 21 72.12 -24.86 7.08
C ARG A 21 71.58 -23.67 6.33
N GLN A 22 71.61 -22.51 6.96
CA GLN A 22 71.45 -21.21 6.28
C GLN A 22 72.70 -20.93 5.43
N PRO A 23 72.55 -20.45 4.20
CA PRO A 23 73.68 -19.96 3.42
C PRO A 23 74.09 -18.55 3.89
N SER A 24 75.36 -18.28 3.96
CA SER A 24 76.00 -17.01 4.26
C SER A 24 75.65 -15.93 3.23
N PRO A 25 75.63 -14.64 3.61
CA PRO A 25 75.28 -13.57 2.67
C PRO A 25 76.43 -13.37 1.64
N THR A 26 76.09 -13.58 0.38
CA THR A 26 76.93 -13.15 -0.73
C THR A 26 76.75 -11.66 -0.95
N THR A 27 77.84 -10.91 -0.88
CA THR A 27 77.94 -9.51 -1.28
C THR A 27 77.48 -9.35 -2.73
N ILE A 28 76.38 -8.63 -2.91
CA ILE A 28 75.88 -8.21 -4.22
C ILE A 28 76.41 -6.82 -4.52
N ASP A 29 77.08 -6.74 -5.63
CA ASP A 29 77.63 -5.57 -6.29
C ASP A 29 76.56 -4.45 -6.46
N THR A 30 76.88 -3.24 -6.01
CA THR A 30 76.03 -2.07 -6.13
C THR A 30 76.12 -1.51 -7.54
N GLY A 31 75.22 -1.95 -8.40
CA GLY A 31 74.87 -1.19 -9.62
C GLY A 31 74.16 0.12 -9.27
N PRO A 32 74.19 1.14 -10.14
CA PRO A 32 73.65 2.47 -9.81
C PRO A 32 72.15 2.43 -9.50
N ALA A 33 71.81 2.99 -8.33
CA ALA A 33 70.44 3.17 -7.90
C ALA A 33 69.64 3.94 -8.95
N THR A 34 68.74 3.22 -9.64
CA THR A 34 67.63 3.88 -10.32
C THR A 34 66.74 4.51 -9.24
N GLY A 35 66.63 5.82 -9.24
CA GLY A 35 65.84 6.61 -8.29
C GLY A 35 64.40 6.12 -8.15
N PRO A 36 63.72 6.46 -7.06
CA PRO A 36 62.33 6.05 -6.87
C PRO A 36 61.52 6.56 -8.05
N GLY A 37 60.92 5.64 -8.79
CA GLY A 37 59.99 5.96 -9.88
C GLY A 37 58.96 6.95 -9.34
N ALA A 38 58.78 8.07 -10.01
CA ALA A 38 57.78 9.05 -9.71
C ALA A 38 56.46 8.35 -9.45
N PRO A 39 55.67 8.77 -8.44
CA PRO A 39 54.34 8.20 -8.21
C PRO A 39 53.54 8.38 -9.50
N GLY A 40 53.29 7.26 -10.19
CA GLY A 40 52.55 7.26 -11.44
C GLY A 40 51.26 8.04 -11.24
N ASP A 41 51.05 8.98 -12.11
CA ASP A 41 49.92 9.90 -12.15
C ASP A 41 48.62 9.07 -12.17
N ARG A 42 48.12 8.68 -11.00
CA ARG A 42 46.76 8.13 -10.88
C ARG A 42 45.87 9.27 -11.28
N SER A 43 45.16 9.13 -12.40
CA SER A 43 44.25 10.17 -12.85
C SER A 43 43.31 10.52 -11.67
N ALA A 44 43.03 11.81 -11.46
CA ALA A 44 42.13 12.31 -10.40
C ALA A 44 40.78 11.55 -10.40
N LEU A 45 40.38 11.01 -11.56
CA LEU A 45 39.23 10.13 -11.75
C LEU A 45 39.39 8.78 -11.06
N ALA A 46 40.60 8.19 -11.05
CA ALA A 46 40.85 6.93 -10.37
C ALA A 46 40.82 7.09 -8.85
N ASP A 47 41.37 8.18 -8.34
CA ASP A 47 41.35 8.51 -6.92
C ASP A 47 39.92 8.84 -6.43
N LEU A 48 39.15 9.60 -7.20
CA LEU A 48 37.75 9.86 -6.93
C LEU A 48 36.93 8.57 -6.90
N ARG A 49 37.10 7.68 -7.90
CA ARG A 49 36.45 6.38 -7.95
C ARG A 49 36.77 5.53 -6.73
N ASP A 50 38.02 5.53 -6.28
CA ASP A 50 38.47 4.77 -5.12
C ASP A 50 37.84 5.33 -3.83
N GLN A 51 37.78 6.63 -3.68
CA GLN A 51 37.08 7.29 -2.55
C GLN A 51 35.58 6.98 -2.52
N LEU A 52 34.90 7.05 -3.65
CA LEU A 52 33.47 6.78 -3.77
C LEU A 52 33.16 5.31 -3.44
N THR A 53 34.01 4.37 -3.89
CA THR A 53 33.81 2.93 -3.62
C THR A 53 34.08 2.56 -2.16
N ARG A 54 34.86 3.35 -1.42
CA ARG A 54 35.11 3.15 0.02
C ARG A 54 33.94 3.56 0.92
N ARG A 55 33.00 4.40 0.44
CA ARG A 55 31.85 4.90 1.22
C ARG A 55 30.51 4.66 0.51
N PRO A 56 30.17 3.41 0.15
CA PRO A 56 29.02 3.13 -0.72
C PRO A 56 27.69 3.56 -0.12
N VAL A 57 27.46 3.45 1.19
CA VAL A 57 26.22 3.88 1.83
C VAL A 57 26.03 5.41 1.71
N LEU A 58 27.08 6.19 1.98
CA LEU A 58 27.01 7.65 1.93
C LEU A 58 26.77 8.14 0.50
N VAL A 59 27.49 7.56 -0.47
CA VAL A 59 27.34 7.90 -1.89
C VAL A 59 25.92 7.56 -2.38
N THR A 60 25.44 6.35 -2.04
CA THR A 60 24.07 5.93 -2.39
C THR A 60 23.03 6.86 -1.81
N THR A 61 23.19 7.25 -0.54
CA THR A 61 22.26 8.18 0.13
C THR A 61 22.26 9.54 -0.55
N ALA A 62 23.43 10.09 -0.86
CA ALA A 62 23.53 11.38 -1.55
C ALA A 62 22.89 11.35 -2.96
N VAL A 63 23.20 10.32 -3.75
CA VAL A 63 22.59 10.16 -5.08
C VAL A 63 21.08 9.99 -4.98
N ALA A 64 20.61 9.14 -4.06
CA ALA A 64 19.17 8.94 -3.84
C ALA A 64 18.48 10.24 -3.41
N ALA A 65 19.08 11.01 -2.51
CA ALA A 65 18.54 12.30 -2.08
C ALA A 65 18.39 13.26 -3.26
N VAL A 66 19.44 13.40 -4.09
CA VAL A 66 19.39 14.26 -5.28
C VAL A 66 18.30 13.80 -6.26
N VAL A 67 18.22 12.50 -6.56
CA VAL A 67 17.25 11.97 -7.52
C VAL A 67 15.82 12.13 -7.03
N HIS A 68 15.56 11.88 -5.73
CA HIS A 68 14.22 12.09 -5.16
C HIS A 68 13.86 13.57 -4.99
N LEU A 69 14.85 14.45 -4.79
CA LEU A 69 14.64 15.88 -4.80
C LEU A 69 14.27 16.37 -6.21
N LEU A 70 14.95 15.85 -7.25
CA LEU A 70 14.57 16.12 -8.63
C LEU A 70 13.15 15.61 -8.93
N TRP A 71 12.81 14.41 -8.45
CA TRP A 71 11.44 13.92 -8.55
C TRP A 71 10.42 14.86 -7.90
N PHE A 72 10.71 15.33 -6.70
CA PHE A 72 9.82 16.22 -5.95
C PHE A 72 9.48 17.50 -6.73
N PHE A 73 10.48 18.12 -7.35
CA PHE A 73 10.27 19.39 -8.05
C PHE A 73 9.83 19.27 -9.51
N LEU A 74 10.19 18.17 -10.19
CA LEU A 74 10.01 18.05 -11.63
C LEU A 74 8.94 17.05 -12.05
N PHE A 75 8.71 15.99 -11.27
CA PHE A 75 7.91 14.84 -11.68
C PHE A 75 6.75 14.50 -10.76
N ALA A 76 6.71 15.03 -9.54
CA ALA A 76 5.65 14.75 -8.58
C ALA A 76 4.35 15.47 -8.98
N ASN A 77 3.56 14.81 -9.84
CA ASN A 77 2.24 15.28 -10.26
C ASN A 77 1.18 15.08 -9.15
N SER A 78 -0.10 15.27 -9.46
CA SER A 78 -1.24 15.08 -8.54
C SER A 78 -2.25 14.06 -9.05
N GLY A 79 -1.85 13.19 -9.96
CA GLY A 79 -2.71 12.14 -10.52
C GLY A 79 -2.26 10.73 -10.15
N GLY A 80 -3.02 9.76 -10.57
CA GLY A 80 -2.78 8.35 -10.34
C GLY A 80 -2.75 7.99 -8.86
N ASP A 81 -1.78 7.17 -8.44
CA ASP A 81 -1.66 6.77 -7.03
C ASP A 81 -1.46 7.98 -6.09
N LEU A 82 -0.88 9.09 -6.55
CA LEU A 82 -0.75 10.31 -5.75
C LEU A 82 -2.09 10.96 -5.45
N ALA A 83 -3.07 10.90 -6.35
CA ALA A 83 -4.41 11.42 -6.10
C ALA A 83 -5.09 10.72 -4.91
N ALA A 84 -5.01 9.38 -4.85
CA ALA A 84 -5.55 8.64 -3.71
C ALA A 84 -4.86 9.01 -2.39
N GLN A 85 -3.55 9.22 -2.43
CA GLN A 85 -2.78 9.52 -1.23
C GLN A 85 -2.96 10.95 -0.75
N ASP A 86 -3.14 11.90 -1.68
CA ASP A 86 -3.56 13.25 -1.36
C ASP A 86 -4.94 13.23 -0.64
N ALA A 87 -5.93 12.51 -1.22
CA ALA A 87 -7.26 12.42 -0.64
C ALA A 87 -7.25 11.83 0.79
N TRP A 88 -6.50 10.74 1.02
CA TRP A 88 -6.41 10.15 2.36
C TRP A 88 -5.66 11.03 3.36
N ALA A 89 -4.58 11.69 2.93
CA ALA A 89 -3.84 12.62 3.78
C ALA A 89 -4.67 13.85 4.15
N GLU A 90 -5.40 14.40 3.19
CA GLU A 90 -6.29 15.54 3.39
C GLU A 90 -7.48 15.19 4.27
N PHE A 91 -8.14 14.03 4.04
CA PHE A 91 -9.24 13.56 4.88
C PHE A 91 -8.81 13.42 6.34
N VAL A 92 -7.73 12.67 6.60
CA VAL A 92 -7.22 12.46 7.97
C VAL A 92 -6.74 13.78 8.59
N GLY A 93 -6.22 14.72 7.79
CA GLY A 93 -5.83 16.05 8.27
C GLY A 93 -6.99 16.90 8.73
N ARG A 94 -8.17 16.78 8.08
CA ARG A 94 -9.40 17.46 8.47
C ARG A 94 -10.16 16.72 9.57
N HIS A 95 -10.19 15.38 9.52
CA HIS A 95 -11.00 14.51 10.35
C HIS A 95 -10.17 13.36 10.95
N PRO A 96 -9.19 13.67 11.83
CA PRO A 96 -8.28 12.66 12.40
C PRO A 96 -9.00 11.61 13.23
N ASP A 97 -10.16 11.94 13.76
CA ASP A 97 -10.95 11.09 14.67
C ASP A 97 -12.00 10.24 13.93
N SER A 98 -12.13 10.38 12.59
CA SER A 98 -13.13 9.64 11.83
C SER A 98 -12.59 8.30 11.33
N ALA A 99 -13.24 7.22 11.74
CA ALA A 99 -12.95 5.85 11.31
C ALA A 99 -13.52 5.51 9.92
N TYR A 100 -14.38 6.36 9.34
CA TYR A 100 -15.09 6.09 8.10
C TYR A 100 -15.19 7.35 7.25
N ASN A 101 -14.71 7.31 6.02
CA ASN A 101 -14.80 8.38 5.05
C ASN A 101 -16.00 8.13 4.13
N LEU A 102 -17.00 8.99 4.19
CA LEU A 102 -18.24 8.91 3.41
C LEU A 102 -18.10 9.46 1.99
N ALA A 103 -16.99 10.16 1.69
CA ALA A 103 -16.81 10.82 0.41
C ALA A 103 -16.61 9.86 -0.77
N TRP A 104 -16.27 8.57 -0.53
CA TRP A 104 -16.05 7.57 -1.57
C TRP A 104 -16.92 6.33 -1.36
N TYR A 105 -17.55 5.83 -2.44
CA TYR A 105 -18.30 4.56 -2.44
C TYR A 105 -19.37 4.46 -1.36
N GLY A 106 -19.92 5.58 -0.95
CA GLY A 106 -20.86 5.67 0.16
C GLY A 106 -20.26 5.41 1.54
N GLY A 107 -18.98 5.13 1.61
CA GLY A 107 -18.22 4.97 2.85
C GLY A 107 -17.07 3.97 2.71
N MET A 108 -15.93 4.32 3.28
CA MET A 108 -14.72 3.50 3.28
C MET A 108 -13.84 3.81 4.48
N HIS A 109 -13.24 2.78 5.09
CA HIS A 109 -12.32 2.97 6.20
C HIS A 109 -10.96 3.49 5.72
N PRO A 110 -10.42 4.60 6.26
CA PRO A 110 -9.05 5.05 5.98
C PRO A 110 -8.01 3.96 6.26
N VAL A 111 -8.22 3.19 7.31
CA VAL A 111 -7.37 2.06 7.74
C VAL A 111 -7.28 0.96 6.67
N SER A 112 -8.31 0.76 5.83
CA SER A 112 -8.28 -0.19 4.71
C SER A 112 -7.18 0.13 3.71
N TYR A 113 -6.80 1.40 3.58
CA TYR A 113 -5.70 1.84 2.75
C TYR A 113 -4.35 1.73 3.48
N SER A 114 -4.26 2.32 4.68
CA SER A 114 -3.12 2.25 5.59
C SER A 114 -3.49 2.82 6.96
N VAL A 115 -2.97 2.19 8.01
CA VAL A 115 -3.21 2.65 9.39
C VAL A 115 -2.45 3.93 9.71
N VAL A 116 -1.19 4.06 9.28
CA VAL A 116 -0.26 5.13 9.71
C VAL A 116 0.06 6.13 8.61
N SER A 117 0.15 5.67 7.35
CA SER A 117 0.63 6.52 6.26
C SER A 117 -0.18 7.79 6.04
N PRO A 118 -1.54 7.80 6.08
CA PRO A 118 -2.32 9.02 5.90
C PRO A 118 -1.98 10.10 6.93
N TYR A 119 -1.82 9.71 8.20
CA TYR A 119 -1.46 10.64 9.29
C TYR A 119 -0.08 11.25 9.11
N LEU A 120 0.92 10.43 8.74
CA LEU A 120 2.26 10.94 8.48
C LEU A 120 2.29 11.85 7.24
N MET A 121 1.58 11.45 6.18
CA MET A 121 1.48 12.26 4.96
C MET A 121 0.74 13.58 5.20
N SER A 122 -0.26 13.62 6.07
CA SER A 122 -0.92 14.85 6.49
C SER A 122 0.02 15.82 7.22
N LEU A 123 0.93 15.29 8.08
CA LEU A 123 1.86 16.12 8.86
C LEU A 123 3.01 16.70 8.04
N ILE A 124 3.65 15.90 7.19
CA ILE A 124 4.88 16.31 6.47
C ILE A 124 4.70 16.44 4.96
N GLY A 125 3.51 16.16 4.47
CA GLY A 125 3.16 16.19 3.05
C GLY A 125 3.44 14.85 2.34
N VAL A 126 2.58 14.52 1.37
CA VAL A 126 2.64 13.27 0.60
C VAL A 126 3.97 13.14 -0.16
N ARG A 127 4.38 14.22 -0.87
CA ARG A 127 5.62 14.22 -1.68
C ARG A 127 6.87 14.19 -0.83
N SER A 128 6.90 14.93 0.29
CA SER A 128 8.01 14.91 1.26
C SER A 128 8.18 13.52 1.89
N THR A 129 7.08 12.84 2.22
CA THR A 129 7.10 11.46 2.71
C THR A 129 7.78 10.52 1.71
N MET A 130 7.46 10.64 0.41
CA MET A 130 8.09 9.82 -0.63
C MET A 130 9.58 10.10 -0.79
N MET A 131 9.96 11.37 -0.80
CA MET A 131 11.37 11.79 -0.91
C MET A 131 12.22 11.18 0.23
N VAL A 132 11.73 11.26 1.46
CA VAL A 132 12.39 10.65 2.62
C VAL A 132 12.40 9.12 2.52
N ALA A 133 11.25 8.52 2.23
CA ALA A 133 11.10 7.07 2.15
C ALA A 133 12.01 6.46 1.08
N GLY A 134 12.08 7.05 -0.11
CA GLY A 134 12.93 6.56 -1.20
C GLY A 134 14.42 6.71 -0.87
N THR A 135 14.82 7.85 -0.31
CA THR A 135 16.22 8.13 0.07
C THR A 135 16.70 7.17 1.16
N VAL A 136 15.92 7.02 2.23
CA VAL A 136 16.28 6.13 3.35
C VAL A 136 16.23 4.66 2.92
N SER A 137 15.27 4.25 2.07
CA SER A 137 15.22 2.90 1.50
C SER A 137 16.49 2.55 0.71
N ALA A 138 16.98 3.48 -0.10
CA ALA A 138 18.24 3.31 -0.84
C ALA A 138 19.44 3.19 0.12
N ALA A 139 19.50 4.04 1.16
CA ALA A 139 20.54 3.98 2.19
C ALA A 139 20.55 2.64 2.95
N LEU A 140 19.38 2.15 3.37
CA LEU A 140 19.20 0.86 4.03
C LEU A 140 19.57 -0.31 3.12
N THR A 141 19.19 -0.24 1.85
CA THR A 141 19.59 -1.23 0.83
C THR A 141 21.11 -1.28 0.69
N ALA A 142 21.78 -0.12 0.58
CA ALA A 142 23.22 -0.05 0.53
C ALA A 142 23.87 -0.61 1.81
N LEU A 143 23.34 -0.29 2.99
CA LEU A 143 23.80 -0.83 4.26
C LEU A 143 23.71 -2.35 4.30
N ILE A 144 22.58 -2.92 3.85
CA ILE A 144 22.39 -4.38 3.80
C ILE A 144 23.40 -5.01 2.86
N LEU A 145 23.57 -4.45 1.65
CA LEU A 145 24.49 -4.98 0.63
C LEU A 145 25.96 -4.95 1.10
N VAL A 146 26.39 -3.88 1.77
CA VAL A 146 27.74 -3.78 2.35
C VAL A 146 27.98 -4.80 3.46
N ARG A 147 26.93 -5.16 4.21
CA ARG A 147 27.03 -6.14 5.30
C ARG A 147 26.93 -7.59 4.86
N VAL A 148 26.60 -7.83 3.59
CA VAL A 148 26.57 -9.17 2.98
C VAL A 148 27.91 -9.43 2.27
N PRO A 149 28.83 -10.28 2.83
CA PRO A 149 30.16 -10.49 2.23
C PRO A 149 30.12 -11.09 0.83
N ALA A 150 29.00 -11.70 0.45
CA ALA A 150 28.80 -12.27 -0.88
C ALA A 150 28.56 -11.20 -1.97
N VAL A 151 28.31 -9.94 -1.62
CA VAL A 151 28.14 -8.86 -2.61
C VAL A 151 29.49 -8.21 -2.89
N ARG A 152 30.07 -8.47 -4.06
CA ARG A 152 31.40 -7.96 -4.43
C ARG A 152 31.41 -6.48 -4.79
N ASN A 153 30.33 -5.99 -5.42
CA ASN A 153 30.20 -4.59 -5.88
C ASN A 153 28.98 -3.92 -5.23
N PRO A 154 29.01 -3.61 -3.92
CA PRO A 154 27.84 -3.09 -3.21
C PRO A 154 27.39 -1.73 -3.75
N LEU A 155 28.29 -0.85 -4.18
CA LEU A 155 27.93 0.44 -4.76
C LEU A 155 27.11 0.30 -6.04
N ALA A 156 27.58 -0.51 -7.00
CA ALA A 156 26.84 -0.72 -8.25
C ALA A 156 25.44 -1.32 -8.01
N CYS A 157 25.36 -2.32 -7.11
CA CYS A 157 24.08 -2.92 -6.75
C CYS A 157 23.14 -1.91 -6.06
N SER A 158 23.69 -1.01 -5.22
CA SER A 158 22.93 0.05 -4.56
C SER A 158 22.39 1.08 -5.57
N MET A 159 23.16 1.40 -6.62
CA MET A 159 22.67 2.30 -7.68
C MET A 159 21.50 1.71 -8.45
N ALA A 160 21.49 0.39 -8.70
CA ALA A 160 20.30 -0.28 -9.24
C ALA A 160 19.10 -0.17 -8.29
N GLY A 161 19.33 -0.20 -6.97
CA GLY A 161 18.32 0.07 -5.97
C GLY A 161 17.81 1.52 -6.00
N VAL A 162 18.71 2.51 -6.13
CA VAL A 162 18.31 3.92 -6.29
C VAL A 162 17.40 4.10 -7.49
N PHE A 163 17.75 3.51 -8.63
CA PHE A 163 16.92 3.55 -9.84
C PHE A 163 15.53 2.94 -9.59
N ALA A 164 15.47 1.77 -8.93
CA ALA A 164 14.21 1.11 -8.65
C ALA A 164 13.31 1.94 -7.70
N PHE A 165 13.87 2.54 -6.64
CA PHE A 165 13.12 3.41 -5.73
C PHE A 165 12.68 4.72 -6.40
N PHE A 166 13.49 5.27 -7.30
CA PHE A 166 13.10 6.41 -8.12
C PHE A 166 11.91 6.07 -9.03
N CYS A 167 11.92 4.91 -9.70
CA CYS A 167 10.78 4.47 -10.51
C CYS A 167 9.52 4.23 -9.67
N ASN A 168 9.67 3.75 -8.41
CA ASN A 168 8.56 3.68 -7.48
C ASN A 168 7.99 5.07 -7.14
N ALA A 169 8.85 6.08 -7.02
CA ALA A 169 8.43 7.47 -6.83
C ALA A 169 7.71 8.03 -8.06
N LEU A 170 8.19 7.73 -9.28
CA LEU A 170 7.50 8.09 -10.53
C LEU A 170 6.08 7.52 -10.60
N SER A 171 5.86 6.30 -10.09
CA SER A 171 4.53 5.69 -9.99
C SER A 171 3.68 6.25 -8.83
N GLY A 172 4.17 7.20 -8.03
CA GLY A 172 3.41 7.84 -6.95
C GLY A 172 3.07 6.94 -5.74
N ARG A 173 3.74 5.81 -5.54
CA ARG A 173 3.40 4.78 -4.54
C ARG A 173 3.98 5.09 -3.16
N VAL A 174 3.56 6.21 -2.54
CA VAL A 174 4.15 6.77 -1.30
C VAL A 174 3.93 5.85 -0.11
N THR A 175 2.69 5.42 0.13
CA THR A 175 2.33 4.49 1.21
C THR A 175 3.17 3.22 1.16
N PHE A 176 3.31 2.63 -0.04
CA PHE A 176 4.17 1.48 -0.25
C PHE A 176 5.66 1.82 -0.02
N GLY A 177 6.14 2.97 -0.52
CA GLY A 177 7.50 3.44 -0.30
C GLY A 177 7.83 3.60 1.19
N LEU A 178 6.93 4.21 1.96
CA LEU A 178 7.05 4.35 3.42
C LEU A 178 7.10 2.98 4.12
N GLY A 179 6.17 2.09 3.79
CA GLY A 179 6.16 0.72 4.32
C GLY A 179 7.47 -0.03 4.01
N MET A 180 7.98 0.10 2.78
CA MET A 180 9.25 -0.52 2.38
C MET A 180 10.46 0.07 3.09
N MET A 181 10.48 1.36 3.36
CA MET A 181 11.53 2.00 4.19
C MET A 181 11.62 1.34 5.57
N VAL A 182 10.50 1.19 6.23
CA VAL A 182 10.44 0.57 7.57
C VAL A 182 10.72 -0.93 7.50
N ALA A 183 10.23 -1.63 6.47
CA ALA A 183 10.51 -3.04 6.22
C ALA A 183 12.01 -3.31 6.01
N LEU A 184 12.69 -2.47 5.23
CA LEU A 184 14.15 -2.53 5.08
C LEU A 184 14.87 -2.28 6.40
N GLY A 185 14.36 -1.38 7.25
CA GLY A 185 14.84 -1.19 8.63
C GLY A 185 14.72 -2.47 9.46
N SER A 186 13.58 -3.16 9.38
CA SER A 186 13.37 -4.46 10.04
C SER A 186 14.34 -5.53 9.52
N VAL A 187 14.54 -5.63 8.21
CA VAL A 187 15.52 -6.54 7.59
C VAL A 187 16.94 -6.18 8.03
N ALA A 188 17.30 -4.90 8.06
CA ALA A 188 18.60 -4.45 8.54
C ALA A 188 18.81 -4.80 10.03
N ALA A 189 17.77 -4.71 10.85
CA ALA A 189 17.80 -5.15 12.25
C ALA A 189 18.06 -6.67 12.40
N VAL A 190 17.67 -7.49 11.43
CA VAL A 190 18.00 -8.93 11.45
C VAL A 190 19.44 -9.21 11.00
N PHE A 191 19.94 -8.50 9.97
CA PHE A 191 21.18 -8.87 9.27
C PHE A 191 22.37 -7.96 9.52
N CYS A 192 22.18 -6.68 9.89
CA CYS A 192 23.23 -5.65 9.86
C CYS A 192 23.83 -5.27 11.22
N TRP A 193 23.64 -6.08 12.25
CA TRP A 193 24.15 -5.79 13.58
C TRP A 193 25.69 -5.72 13.65
N PRO A 194 26.25 -4.85 14.52
CA PRO A 194 27.68 -4.82 14.82
C PRO A 194 28.17 -6.19 15.31
N HIS A 195 29.44 -6.50 15.06
CA HIS A 195 30.01 -7.82 15.37
C HIS A 195 29.78 -8.24 16.83
N ARG A 196 29.97 -7.30 17.79
CA ARG A 196 29.76 -7.53 19.22
C ARG A 196 28.35 -7.95 19.64
N TRP A 197 27.33 -7.70 18.78
CA TRP A 197 25.93 -7.98 19.05
C TRP A 197 25.34 -9.10 18.17
N ARG A 198 26.17 -9.67 17.30
CA ARG A 198 25.70 -10.68 16.33
C ARG A 198 25.07 -11.91 16.97
N THR A 199 25.48 -12.29 18.18
CA THR A 199 24.96 -13.45 18.92
C THR A 199 23.65 -13.19 19.65
N LYS A 200 23.30 -11.93 19.90
CA LYS A 200 22.11 -11.54 20.68
C LYS A 200 20.82 -11.66 19.83
N ARG A 201 20.33 -12.88 19.66
CA ARG A 201 19.15 -13.20 18.81
C ARG A 201 17.90 -12.47 19.26
N TRP A 202 17.63 -12.42 20.57
CA TRP A 202 16.46 -11.75 21.14
C TRP A 202 16.48 -10.23 21.00
N ALA A 203 17.63 -9.60 21.13
CA ALA A 203 17.76 -8.16 20.88
C ALA A 203 17.46 -7.78 19.44
N LYS A 204 17.90 -8.62 18.49
CA LYS A 204 17.52 -8.46 17.06
C LYS A 204 16.03 -8.58 16.84
N ALA A 205 15.41 -9.61 17.43
CA ALA A 205 13.99 -9.84 17.33
C ALA A 205 13.18 -8.69 17.94
N ALA A 206 13.61 -8.19 19.12
CA ALA A 206 12.96 -7.07 19.81
C ALA A 206 12.96 -5.76 19.02
N VAL A 207 13.96 -5.54 18.14
CA VAL A 207 13.99 -4.37 17.25
C VAL A 207 13.29 -4.66 15.93
N ALA A 208 13.48 -5.86 15.36
CA ALA A 208 12.90 -6.20 14.05
C ALA A 208 11.38 -6.34 14.08
N ALA A 209 10.81 -6.89 15.17
CA ALA A 209 9.38 -7.17 15.26
C ALA A 209 8.51 -5.89 15.27
N PRO A 210 8.77 -4.86 16.10
CA PRO A 210 8.01 -3.62 16.04
C PRO A 210 8.18 -2.89 14.71
N LEU A 211 9.38 -2.92 14.11
CA LEU A 211 9.57 -2.37 12.76
C LEU A 211 8.77 -3.14 11.70
N ALA A 212 8.66 -4.47 11.81
CA ALA A 212 7.84 -5.27 10.90
C ALA A 212 6.34 -4.97 11.06
N ALA A 213 5.86 -4.80 12.30
CA ALA A 213 4.50 -4.35 12.56
C ALA A 213 4.27 -2.96 11.95
N LEU A 214 5.15 -1.99 12.24
CA LEU A 214 5.04 -0.62 11.73
C LEU A 214 5.13 -0.57 10.19
N ALA A 215 5.96 -1.40 9.55
CA ALA A 215 6.00 -1.51 8.10
C ALA A 215 4.64 -1.96 7.52
N THR A 216 3.97 -2.88 8.21
CA THR A 216 2.67 -3.42 7.79
C THR A 216 1.54 -2.43 8.03
N THR A 217 1.56 -1.70 9.15
CA THR A 217 0.60 -0.61 9.41
C THR A 217 0.76 0.54 8.42
N ALA A 218 2.00 0.78 7.93
CA ALA A 218 2.25 1.74 6.87
C ALA A 218 1.83 1.20 5.48
N SER A 219 2.08 -0.08 5.21
CA SER A 219 1.65 -0.74 3.96
C SER A 219 1.52 -2.25 4.13
N PRO A 220 0.31 -2.83 3.98
CA PRO A 220 0.12 -4.29 4.01
C PRO A 220 0.97 -5.03 2.96
N VAL A 221 1.23 -4.41 1.80
CA VAL A 221 2.09 -4.96 0.75
C VAL A 221 3.55 -5.08 1.21
N ALA A 222 4.06 -4.14 2.01
CA ALA A 222 5.38 -4.24 2.62
C ALA A 222 5.42 -5.40 3.64
N GLY A 223 4.35 -5.59 4.41
CA GLY A 223 4.15 -6.73 5.30
C GLY A 223 4.17 -8.06 4.55
N LEU A 224 3.50 -8.15 3.41
CA LEU A 224 3.53 -9.33 2.53
C LEU A 224 4.97 -9.69 2.13
N PHE A 225 5.78 -8.69 1.75
CA PHE A 225 7.17 -8.93 1.34
C PHE A 225 8.07 -9.33 2.52
N LEU A 226 7.82 -8.82 3.71
CA LEU A 226 8.43 -9.36 4.94
C LEU A 226 8.01 -10.82 5.15
N GLY A 227 6.78 -11.20 4.87
CA GLY A 227 6.28 -12.58 4.88
C GLY A 227 7.07 -13.51 3.95
N VAL A 228 7.40 -13.07 2.72
CA VAL A 228 8.25 -13.82 1.79
C VAL A 228 9.64 -14.07 2.38
N ILE A 229 10.25 -13.03 2.99
CA ILE A 229 11.57 -13.17 3.64
C ILE A 229 11.47 -14.05 4.89
N ALA A 230 10.41 -13.90 5.68
CA ALA A 230 10.15 -14.72 6.86
C ALA A 230 10.01 -16.21 6.51
N ALA A 231 9.24 -16.53 5.47
CA ALA A 231 9.10 -17.89 4.96
C ALA A 231 10.45 -18.46 4.51
N ALA A 232 11.24 -17.68 3.79
CA ALA A 232 12.58 -18.09 3.38
C ALA A 232 13.52 -18.35 4.56
N LEU A 233 13.49 -17.50 5.59
CA LEU A 233 14.25 -17.70 6.82
C LEU A 233 13.79 -18.95 7.58
N PHE A 234 12.49 -19.16 7.67
CA PHE A 234 11.91 -20.32 8.34
C PHE A 234 12.34 -21.63 7.69
N LEU A 235 12.18 -21.72 6.36
CA LEU A 235 12.58 -22.88 5.56
C LEU A 235 14.10 -23.15 5.60
N ASN A 236 14.91 -22.12 5.86
CA ASN A 236 16.36 -22.26 6.07
C ASN A 236 16.76 -22.43 7.56
N GLY A 237 15.83 -22.73 8.45
CA GLY A 237 16.08 -23.02 9.87
C GLY A 237 16.43 -21.78 10.72
N ARG A 238 16.27 -20.55 10.20
CA ARG A 238 16.55 -19.30 10.94
C ARG A 238 15.32 -18.78 11.67
N ARG A 239 14.69 -19.65 12.48
CA ARG A 239 13.38 -19.43 13.12
C ARG A 239 13.24 -18.11 13.89
N PRO A 240 14.20 -17.67 14.76
CA PRO A 240 14.01 -16.42 15.51
C PRO A 240 13.83 -15.19 14.61
N GLY A 241 14.62 -15.10 13.54
CA GLY A 241 14.46 -14.04 12.54
C GLY A 241 13.15 -14.15 11.76
N ALA A 242 12.74 -15.38 11.41
CA ALA A 242 11.49 -15.64 10.70
C ALA A 242 10.28 -15.19 11.52
N TYR A 243 10.22 -15.57 12.80
CA TYR A 243 9.12 -15.16 13.67
C TYR A 243 9.10 -13.65 13.93
N ALA A 244 10.28 -13.03 14.10
CA ALA A 244 10.38 -11.59 14.35
C ALA A 244 9.82 -10.73 13.20
N ILE A 245 9.99 -11.15 11.95
CA ILE A 245 9.52 -10.37 10.79
C ILE A 245 8.28 -10.95 10.11
N GLY A 246 7.77 -12.11 10.54
CA GLY A 246 6.60 -12.75 9.94
C GLY A 246 5.34 -12.68 10.82
N LEU A 247 5.46 -12.92 12.14
CA LEU A 247 4.28 -12.91 13.01
C LEU A 247 3.66 -11.51 13.19
N PRO A 248 4.46 -10.42 13.43
CA PRO A 248 3.86 -9.10 13.58
C PRO A 248 3.07 -8.62 12.36
N PRO A 249 3.56 -8.76 11.10
CA PRO A 249 2.76 -8.48 9.92
C PRO A 249 1.44 -9.26 9.87
N ALA A 250 1.46 -10.56 10.15
CA ALA A 250 0.27 -11.39 10.15
C ALA A 250 -0.74 -10.92 11.21
N ALA A 251 -0.26 -10.58 12.42
CA ALA A 251 -1.11 -10.07 13.50
C ALA A 251 -1.71 -8.70 13.13
N VAL A 252 -0.94 -7.79 12.54
CA VAL A 252 -1.44 -6.47 12.09
C VAL A 252 -2.52 -6.63 11.03
N VAL A 253 -2.29 -7.48 10.02
CA VAL A 253 -3.31 -7.72 8.98
C VAL A 253 -4.56 -8.35 9.56
N ALA A 254 -4.43 -9.37 10.42
CA ALA A 254 -5.60 -10.01 11.05
C ALA A 254 -6.41 -9.02 11.90
N LEU A 255 -5.72 -8.22 12.73
CA LEU A 255 -6.38 -7.23 13.59
C LEU A 255 -7.04 -6.12 12.78
N SER A 256 -6.35 -5.56 11.77
CA SER A 256 -6.92 -4.50 10.95
C SER A 256 -8.10 -4.98 10.11
N SER A 257 -8.07 -6.21 9.58
CA SER A 257 -9.18 -6.79 8.83
C SER A 257 -10.40 -7.08 9.71
N TRP A 258 -10.18 -7.45 10.98
CA TRP A 258 -11.26 -7.66 11.93
C TRP A 258 -11.90 -6.35 12.42
N LEU A 259 -11.07 -5.34 12.68
CA LEU A 259 -11.57 -4.02 13.14
C LEU A 259 -12.20 -3.21 12.01
N PHE A 260 -11.65 -3.27 10.81
CA PHE A 260 -12.02 -2.46 9.65
C PHE A 260 -12.22 -3.38 8.44
N PRO A 261 -13.36 -4.05 8.34
CA PRO A 261 -13.65 -4.95 7.23
C PRO A 261 -13.51 -4.23 5.88
N PHE A 262 -12.82 -4.86 4.97
CA PHE A 262 -12.65 -4.38 3.60
C PHE A 262 -13.02 -5.50 2.63
N SER A 263 -13.97 -5.24 1.77
CA SER A 263 -14.36 -6.13 0.66
C SER A 263 -13.79 -5.57 -0.64
N GLY A 264 -13.08 -6.40 -1.39
CA GLY A 264 -12.56 -6.02 -2.70
C GLY A 264 -11.44 -6.97 -3.10
N THR A 265 -11.41 -7.32 -4.39
CA THR A 265 -10.38 -8.18 -4.96
C THR A 265 -9.79 -7.50 -6.20
N GLN A 266 -8.60 -7.90 -6.56
CA GLN A 266 -7.93 -7.45 -7.77
C GLN A 266 -7.44 -8.69 -8.54
N PRO A 267 -8.28 -9.26 -9.43
CA PRO A 267 -7.89 -10.38 -10.27
C PRO A 267 -6.64 -10.06 -11.09
N MET A 268 -5.77 -11.04 -11.28
CA MET A 268 -4.60 -10.90 -12.14
C MET A 268 -4.79 -11.65 -13.45
N SER A 269 -4.56 -10.95 -14.57
CA SER A 269 -4.47 -11.63 -15.87
C SER A 269 -3.17 -12.42 -15.98
N LEU A 270 -3.15 -13.45 -16.83
CA LEU A 270 -1.94 -14.21 -17.14
C LEU A 270 -0.81 -13.30 -17.66
N ALA A 271 -1.16 -12.29 -18.45
CA ALA A 271 -0.19 -11.31 -18.97
C ALA A 271 0.48 -10.51 -17.85
N SER A 272 -0.28 -10.02 -16.87
CA SER A 272 0.28 -9.27 -15.72
C SER A 272 1.04 -10.15 -14.73
N THR A 273 0.79 -11.47 -14.71
CA THR A 273 1.47 -12.47 -13.88
C THR A 273 2.82 -12.88 -14.46
N SER A 274 2.95 -12.88 -15.80
CA SER A 274 4.08 -13.50 -16.52
C SER A 274 5.43 -12.90 -16.15
N LEU A 275 5.59 -11.57 -16.18
CA LEU A 275 6.87 -10.92 -15.87
C LEU A 275 7.26 -11.06 -14.39
N PRO A 276 6.39 -10.78 -13.39
CA PRO A 276 6.70 -11.03 -11.98
C PRO A 276 7.16 -12.47 -11.72
N PHE A 277 6.41 -13.44 -12.24
CA PHE A 277 6.78 -14.85 -12.11
C PHE A 277 8.13 -15.17 -12.76
N LEU A 278 8.34 -14.72 -14.01
CA LEU A 278 9.59 -14.92 -14.73
C LEU A 278 10.78 -14.40 -13.93
N TYR A 279 10.72 -13.20 -13.36
CA TYR A 279 11.82 -12.64 -12.58
C TYR A 279 12.04 -13.37 -11.25
N GLY A 280 11.00 -13.89 -10.61
CA GLY A 280 11.14 -14.81 -9.50
C GLY A 280 11.94 -16.05 -9.87
N VAL A 281 11.60 -16.68 -10.99
CA VAL A 281 12.29 -17.86 -11.56
C VAL A 281 13.72 -17.54 -11.97
N LEU A 282 13.96 -16.42 -12.67
CA LEU A 282 15.31 -16.01 -13.08
C LEU A 282 16.21 -15.79 -11.86
N VAL A 283 15.74 -15.08 -10.83
CA VAL A 283 16.51 -14.88 -9.59
C VAL A 283 16.83 -16.25 -8.96
N PHE A 284 15.86 -17.16 -8.88
CA PHE A 284 16.08 -18.50 -8.32
C PHE A 284 17.18 -19.27 -9.05
N PHE A 285 17.22 -19.25 -10.39
CA PHE A 285 18.19 -20.02 -11.17
C PHE A 285 19.56 -19.35 -11.25
N PHE A 286 19.62 -18.03 -11.38
CA PHE A 286 20.89 -17.31 -11.51
C PHE A 286 21.65 -17.18 -10.20
N VAL A 287 20.96 -17.03 -9.08
CA VAL A 287 21.57 -16.84 -7.76
C VAL A 287 22.36 -18.11 -7.35
N PRO A 288 23.61 -17.96 -6.85
CA PRO A 288 24.42 -19.07 -6.42
C PRO A 288 23.74 -19.96 -5.36
N LYS A 289 23.95 -21.27 -5.41
CA LYS A 289 23.35 -22.25 -4.48
C LYS A 289 23.66 -21.94 -3.01
N GLN A 290 24.79 -21.30 -2.74
CA GLN A 290 25.21 -20.88 -1.40
C GLN A 290 24.33 -19.78 -0.81
N TRP A 291 23.66 -18.96 -1.64
CA TRP A 291 22.75 -17.89 -1.21
C TRP A 291 21.34 -18.44 -0.92
N ARG A 292 21.29 -19.45 -0.04
CA ARG A 292 20.07 -20.24 0.23
C ARG A 292 18.86 -19.35 0.50
N THR A 293 18.98 -18.34 1.38
CA THR A 293 17.85 -17.47 1.74
C THR A 293 17.28 -16.71 0.54
N VAL A 294 18.13 -16.17 -0.34
CA VAL A 294 17.68 -15.44 -1.54
C VAL A 294 17.00 -16.39 -2.52
N ARG A 295 17.57 -17.59 -2.74
CA ARG A 295 16.95 -18.60 -3.62
C ARG A 295 15.61 -19.07 -3.09
N THR A 296 15.53 -19.36 -1.79
CA THR A 296 14.26 -19.79 -1.17
C THR A 296 13.23 -18.66 -1.23
N ALA A 297 13.63 -17.40 -0.99
CA ALA A 297 12.74 -16.25 -1.13
C ALA A 297 12.21 -16.09 -2.55
N ALA A 298 13.08 -16.27 -3.57
CA ALA A 298 12.69 -16.22 -4.97
C ALA A 298 11.69 -17.35 -5.34
N ALA A 299 11.89 -18.57 -4.82
CA ALA A 299 10.97 -19.69 -5.01
C ALA A 299 9.61 -19.44 -4.31
N VAL A 300 9.62 -18.99 -3.06
CA VAL A 300 8.41 -18.62 -2.30
C VAL A 300 7.66 -17.50 -3.02
N TYR A 301 8.39 -16.49 -3.52
CA TYR A 301 7.80 -15.40 -4.27
C TYR A 301 7.16 -15.88 -5.59
N ALA A 302 7.86 -16.71 -6.38
CA ALA A 302 7.31 -17.24 -7.62
C ALA A 302 6.05 -18.07 -7.38
N LEU A 303 6.06 -18.92 -6.35
CA LEU A 303 4.87 -19.66 -5.93
C LEU A 303 3.74 -18.71 -5.49
N GLY A 304 4.06 -17.69 -4.67
CA GLY A 304 3.09 -16.68 -4.24
C GLY A 304 2.48 -15.92 -5.42
N THR A 305 3.26 -15.62 -6.45
CA THR A 305 2.76 -14.98 -7.67
C THR A 305 1.78 -15.86 -8.44
N LEU A 306 2.04 -17.17 -8.52
CA LEU A 306 1.09 -18.13 -9.11
C LEU A 306 -0.20 -18.25 -8.29
N LEU A 307 -0.08 -18.23 -6.97
CA LEU A 307 -1.26 -18.27 -6.09
C LEU A 307 -2.13 -17.02 -6.23
N THR A 308 -1.52 -15.82 -6.37
CA THR A 308 -2.28 -14.58 -6.60
C THR A 308 -2.94 -14.51 -7.98
N TRP A 309 -2.47 -15.29 -8.94
CA TRP A 309 -3.14 -15.48 -10.22
C TRP A 309 -4.29 -16.49 -10.13
N ALA A 310 -4.07 -17.58 -9.41
CA ALA A 310 -5.05 -18.68 -9.32
C ALA A 310 -6.19 -18.39 -8.32
N ILE A 311 -5.99 -17.50 -7.37
CA ILE A 311 -6.94 -17.16 -6.30
C ILE A 311 -7.13 -15.65 -6.27
N ASP A 312 -8.34 -15.21 -6.53
CA ASP A 312 -8.68 -13.79 -6.44
C ASP A 312 -8.46 -13.28 -5.01
N SER A 313 -7.67 -12.23 -4.91
CA SER A 313 -7.26 -11.65 -3.63
C SER A 313 -7.12 -10.13 -3.71
N GLN A 314 -7.02 -9.50 -2.55
CA GLN A 314 -6.72 -8.07 -2.44
C GLN A 314 -5.29 -7.73 -2.89
N ILE A 315 -4.40 -8.72 -3.01
CA ILE A 315 -3.00 -8.53 -3.38
C ILE A 315 -2.86 -8.10 -4.84
N GLY A 316 -3.44 -8.87 -5.75
CA GLY A 316 -3.45 -8.60 -7.18
C GLY A 316 -2.08 -8.25 -7.74
N SER A 317 -2.03 -7.29 -8.65
CA SER A 317 -0.81 -6.80 -9.31
C SER A 317 0.23 -6.18 -8.36
N ASN A 318 -0.11 -5.92 -7.09
CA ASN A 318 0.83 -5.43 -6.09
C ASN A 318 2.00 -6.39 -5.84
N VAL A 319 1.81 -7.69 -6.11
CA VAL A 319 2.89 -8.69 -6.01
C VAL A 319 4.08 -8.34 -6.91
N SER A 320 3.87 -7.67 -8.05
CA SER A 320 4.92 -7.25 -8.98
C SER A 320 5.94 -6.27 -8.39
N ARG A 321 5.57 -5.54 -7.35
CA ARG A 321 6.42 -4.51 -6.73
C ARG A 321 7.70 -5.07 -6.10
N LEU A 322 7.71 -6.34 -5.64
CA LEU A 322 8.91 -6.95 -5.06
C LEU A 322 10.05 -7.14 -6.07
N PRO A 323 9.86 -7.82 -7.22
CA PRO A 323 10.93 -7.93 -8.22
C PRO A 323 11.28 -6.57 -8.84
N MET A 324 10.32 -5.66 -9.01
CA MET A 324 10.60 -4.31 -9.50
C MET A 324 11.62 -3.58 -8.63
N LEU A 325 11.60 -3.76 -7.30
CA LEU A 325 12.57 -3.14 -6.40
C LEU A 325 13.89 -3.92 -6.29
N PHE A 326 13.86 -5.26 -6.29
CA PHE A 326 15.02 -6.04 -5.84
C PHE A 326 15.55 -7.06 -6.85
N ALA A 327 14.81 -7.44 -7.89
CA ALA A 327 15.31 -8.42 -8.85
C ALA A 327 16.53 -7.89 -9.61
N GLY A 328 16.51 -6.63 -10.07
CA GLY A 328 17.65 -5.98 -10.69
C GLY A 328 18.88 -5.95 -9.79
N VAL A 329 18.70 -5.60 -8.51
CA VAL A 329 19.76 -5.60 -7.50
C VAL A 329 20.37 -7.00 -7.32
N ALA A 330 19.51 -8.03 -7.21
CA ALA A 330 19.94 -9.41 -7.03
C ALA A 330 20.71 -9.94 -8.26
N LEU A 331 20.19 -9.70 -9.47
CA LEU A 331 20.83 -10.11 -10.73
C LEU A 331 22.20 -9.45 -10.91
N LEU A 332 22.31 -8.15 -10.61
CA LEU A 332 23.58 -7.42 -10.69
C LEU A 332 24.59 -7.91 -9.64
N ALA A 333 24.13 -8.27 -8.44
CA ALA A 333 24.99 -8.84 -7.40
C ALA A 333 25.60 -10.20 -7.78
N VAL A 334 24.93 -10.95 -8.68
CA VAL A 334 25.41 -12.25 -9.18
C VAL A 334 26.40 -12.10 -10.34
N LEU A 335 26.36 -11.00 -11.09
CA LEU A 335 27.16 -10.82 -12.31
C LEU A 335 28.67 -11.11 -12.12
N PRO A 336 29.34 -10.69 -11.01
CA PRO A 336 30.74 -10.97 -10.75
C PRO A 336 31.07 -12.46 -10.49
N TYR A 337 30.06 -13.32 -10.36
CA TYR A 337 30.20 -14.77 -10.15
C TYR A 337 30.10 -15.57 -11.44
N THR A 338 29.93 -14.92 -12.58
CA THR A 338 29.86 -15.53 -13.90
C THR A 338 31.13 -15.20 -14.70
N LEU A 339 31.56 -16.13 -15.52
CA LEU A 339 32.68 -15.87 -16.43
C LEU A 339 32.32 -14.79 -17.43
N PRO A 340 33.09 -13.69 -17.52
CA PRO A 340 32.83 -12.62 -18.48
C PRO A 340 32.71 -13.17 -19.91
N ARG A 341 31.77 -12.62 -20.68
CA ARG A 341 31.46 -13.00 -22.07
C ARG A 341 31.00 -14.46 -22.26
N SER A 342 30.67 -15.21 -21.19
CA SER A 342 30.04 -16.53 -21.30
C SER A 342 28.54 -16.37 -21.66
N ARG A 343 27.90 -17.43 -22.18
CA ARG A 343 26.46 -17.47 -22.44
C ARG A 343 25.66 -17.12 -21.19
N LYS A 344 26.07 -17.59 -20.01
CA LYS A 344 25.44 -17.30 -18.74
C LYS A 344 25.59 -15.82 -18.37
N TRP A 345 26.73 -15.21 -18.63
CA TRP A 345 26.98 -13.79 -18.39
C TRP A 345 26.06 -12.90 -19.25
N TYR A 346 25.94 -13.21 -20.56
CA TYR A 346 25.04 -12.47 -21.45
C TYR A 346 23.59 -12.66 -21.08
N ALA A 347 23.15 -13.87 -20.72
CA ALA A 347 21.79 -14.14 -20.27
C ALA A 347 21.45 -13.35 -18.98
N LEU A 348 22.39 -13.29 -18.03
CA LEU A 348 22.23 -12.53 -16.80
C LEU A 348 22.19 -11.01 -17.04
N LEU A 349 23.07 -10.53 -17.95
CA LEU A 349 23.07 -9.12 -18.35
C LEU A 349 21.75 -8.75 -19.05
N LEU A 350 21.26 -9.58 -19.95
CA LEU A 350 19.98 -9.38 -20.63
C LEU A 350 18.82 -9.36 -19.63
N ALA A 351 18.79 -10.28 -18.67
CA ALA A 351 17.79 -10.30 -17.61
C ALA A 351 17.85 -9.03 -16.74
N PHE A 352 19.05 -8.55 -16.40
CA PHE A 352 19.23 -7.30 -15.66
C PHE A 352 18.74 -6.07 -16.45
N VAL A 353 19.15 -5.95 -17.72
CA VAL A 353 18.72 -4.84 -18.59
C VAL A 353 17.21 -4.88 -18.82
N GLY A 354 16.63 -6.06 -19.12
CA GLY A 354 15.19 -6.23 -19.28
C GLY A 354 14.41 -5.88 -18.04
N MET A 355 14.93 -6.22 -16.84
CA MET A 355 14.31 -5.83 -15.57
C MET A 355 14.27 -4.31 -15.40
N ASN A 356 15.40 -3.63 -15.60
CA ASN A 356 15.47 -2.19 -15.45
C ASN A 356 14.66 -1.46 -16.53
N PHE A 357 14.61 -1.99 -17.74
CA PHE A 357 13.73 -1.48 -18.79
C PHE A 357 12.25 -1.58 -18.38
N TRP A 358 11.80 -2.75 -17.89
CA TRP A 358 10.42 -2.92 -17.42
C TRP A 358 10.08 -1.95 -16.29
N VAL A 359 10.97 -1.83 -15.29
CA VAL A 359 10.77 -0.92 -14.14
C VAL A 359 10.71 0.54 -14.60
N GLY A 360 11.65 0.95 -15.46
CA GLY A 360 11.71 2.31 -16.00
C GLY A 360 10.48 2.62 -16.87
N PHE A 361 10.15 1.72 -17.79
CA PHE A 361 8.97 1.88 -18.65
C PHE A 361 7.69 2.02 -17.81
N LYS A 362 7.50 1.12 -16.82
CA LYS A 362 6.31 1.17 -15.96
C LYS A 362 6.24 2.47 -15.14
N GLY A 363 7.36 2.92 -14.57
CA GLY A 363 7.39 4.17 -13.80
C GLY A 363 7.08 5.39 -14.65
N VAL A 364 7.65 5.49 -15.85
CA VAL A 364 7.38 6.59 -16.79
C VAL A 364 5.95 6.51 -17.34
N ASP A 365 5.49 5.32 -17.70
CA ASP A 365 4.12 5.09 -18.19
C ASP A 365 3.08 5.51 -17.14
N ASP A 366 3.25 5.07 -15.88
CA ASP A 366 2.37 5.49 -14.78
C ASP A 366 2.36 7.01 -14.62
N MET A 367 3.55 7.65 -14.60
CA MET A 367 3.67 9.10 -14.45
C MET A 367 2.99 9.87 -15.60
N VAL A 368 3.26 9.49 -16.85
CA VAL A 368 2.78 10.23 -18.03
C VAL A 368 1.28 10.04 -18.23
N ARG A 369 0.80 8.79 -18.09
CA ARG A 369 -0.61 8.49 -18.33
C ARG A 369 -1.55 9.06 -17.28
N THR A 370 -1.09 9.22 -16.05
CA THR A 370 -1.91 9.72 -14.94
C THR A 370 -1.67 11.20 -14.63
N ALA A 371 -0.80 11.89 -15.40
CA ALA A 371 -0.61 13.32 -15.22
C ALA A 371 -1.91 14.08 -15.54
N PRO A 372 -2.48 14.84 -14.60
CA PRO A 372 -3.63 15.67 -14.88
C PRO A 372 -3.23 16.82 -15.81
N THR A 373 -4.16 17.23 -16.67
CA THR A 373 -3.94 18.45 -17.47
C THR A 373 -3.82 19.66 -16.53
N ALA A 374 -2.91 20.56 -16.82
CA ALA A 374 -2.61 21.72 -15.95
C ALA A 374 -3.82 22.64 -15.68
N ALA A 375 -4.77 22.70 -16.61
CA ALA A 375 -6.01 23.46 -16.52
C ALA A 375 -6.91 23.00 -15.35
N TRP A 376 -6.90 21.71 -15.08
CA TRP A 376 -7.82 21.04 -14.16
C TRP A 376 -7.82 21.61 -12.73
N THR A 377 -6.67 21.89 -12.16
CA THR A 377 -6.57 22.39 -10.78
C THR A 377 -6.95 23.85 -10.63
N ARG A 378 -6.83 24.65 -11.69
CA ARG A 378 -7.21 26.07 -11.69
C ARG A 378 -8.69 26.29 -11.96
N GLU A 379 -9.35 25.34 -12.62
CA GLU A 379 -10.69 25.46 -13.16
C GLU A 379 -11.70 24.58 -12.40
N LEU A 380 -11.31 24.04 -11.24
CA LEU A 380 -12.21 23.29 -10.36
C LEU A 380 -13.23 24.18 -9.64
N ALA A 381 -12.84 25.40 -9.29
CA ALA A 381 -13.68 26.31 -8.51
C ALA A 381 -15.06 26.58 -9.15
N PRO A 382 -15.22 26.77 -10.47
CA PRO A 382 -16.54 26.95 -11.08
C PRO A 382 -17.45 25.74 -10.88
N LEU A 383 -16.92 24.52 -11.02
CA LEU A 383 -17.67 23.29 -10.77
C LEU A 383 -18.07 23.16 -9.30
N VAL A 384 -17.14 23.40 -8.37
CA VAL A 384 -17.41 23.34 -6.91
C VAL A 384 -18.52 24.35 -6.54
N ASN A 385 -18.40 25.60 -6.99
CA ASN A 385 -19.43 26.61 -6.74
C ASN A 385 -20.78 26.15 -7.28
N LYS A 386 -20.80 25.58 -8.50
CA LYS A 386 -22.05 25.10 -9.09
C LYS A 386 -22.65 23.92 -8.33
N LEU A 387 -21.84 22.97 -7.87
CA LEU A 387 -22.31 21.85 -7.04
C LEU A 387 -22.87 22.33 -5.70
N GLN A 388 -22.28 23.36 -5.10
CA GLN A 388 -22.81 24.00 -3.89
C GLN A 388 -24.14 24.74 -4.16
N ASP A 389 -24.25 25.49 -5.27
CA ASP A 389 -25.49 26.19 -5.65
C ASP A 389 -26.67 25.22 -5.81
N VAL A 390 -26.43 24.06 -6.39
CA VAL A 390 -27.47 23.03 -6.59
C VAL A 390 -27.65 22.12 -5.37
N LYS A 391 -26.92 22.36 -4.27
CA LYS A 391 -26.97 21.60 -3.01
C LYS A 391 -26.69 20.12 -3.22
N ALA A 392 -25.65 19.84 -3.98
CA ALA A 392 -25.25 18.46 -4.33
C ALA A 392 -24.88 17.62 -3.09
N GLU A 393 -24.58 18.25 -1.95
CA GLU A 393 -24.35 17.61 -0.66
C GLU A 393 -25.56 16.88 -0.05
N ARG A 394 -26.73 16.94 -0.68
CA ARG A 394 -27.94 16.22 -0.23
C ARG A 394 -28.07 14.81 -0.81
N GLY A 395 -27.21 14.46 -1.75
CA GLY A 395 -27.17 13.15 -2.37
C GLY A 395 -25.74 12.80 -2.75
N ARG A 396 -25.56 11.89 -3.69
CA ARG A 396 -24.23 11.61 -4.24
C ARG A 396 -24.04 12.22 -5.61
N VAL A 397 -22.80 12.47 -5.93
CA VAL A 397 -22.35 12.92 -7.24
C VAL A 397 -21.54 11.82 -7.88
N GLU A 398 -21.91 11.38 -9.08
CA GLU A 398 -21.00 10.62 -9.91
C GLU A 398 -20.13 11.58 -10.70
N VAL A 399 -18.83 11.38 -10.61
CA VAL A 399 -17.87 12.06 -11.49
C VAL A 399 -17.21 10.99 -12.34
N VAL A 400 -17.56 10.94 -13.61
CA VAL A 400 -17.04 9.94 -14.54
C VAL A 400 -15.50 9.93 -14.46
N PRO A 401 -14.89 8.81 -14.03
CA PRO A 401 -13.49 8.79 -13.67
C PRO A 401 -12.56 9.16 -14.81
N ALA A 402 -11.78 10.21 -14.64
CA ALA A 402 -10.69 10.55 -15.53
C ALA A 402 -9.47 9.65 -15.27
N LYS A 403 -8.60 9.52 -16.26
CA LYS A 403 -7.40 8.68 -16.17
C LYS A 403 -6.43 9.12 -15.07
N SER A 404 -6.47 10.41 -14.69
CA SER A 404 -5.68 10.95 -13.60
C SER A 404 -6.23 10.64 -12.21
N HIS A 405 -7.51 10.32 -12.10
CA HIS A 405 -8.28 10.20 -10.85
C HIS A 405 -8.16 11.42 -9.92
N ARG A 406 -7.79 12.58 -10.47
CA ARG A 406 -7.64 13.80 -9.67
C ARG A 406 -8.99 14.30 -9.13
N GLU A 407 -10.09 14.02 -9.85
CA GLU A 407 -11.47 14.29 -9.43
C GLU A 407 -11.79 13.68 -8.06
N ALA A 408 -11.34 12.44 -7.84
CA ALA A 408 -11.62 11.71 -6.61
C ALA A 408 -11.03 12.40 -5.36
N SER A 409 -9.86 13.04 -5.48
CA SER A 409 -9.27 13.80 -4.37
C SER A 409 -9.76 15.24 -4.32
N ALA A 410 -9.89 15.88 -5.46
CA ALA A 410 -10.18 17.31 -5.52
C ALA A 410 -11.63 17.66 -5.14
N LEU A 411 -12.59 16.76 -5.40
CA LEU A 411 -14.02 16.98 -5.11
C LEU A 411 -14.49 16.34 -3.80
N ALA A 412 -13.76 15.37 -3.25
CA ALA A 412 -14.12 14.70 -2.00
C ALA A 412 -14.43 15.65 -0.83
N PRO A 413 -13.74 16.80 -0.66
CA PRO A 413 -14.06 17.74 0.41
C PRO A 413 -15.43 18.45 0.28
N TYR A 414 -16.01 18.42 -0.90
CA TYR A 414 -17.20 19.22 -1.23
C TYR A 414 -18.46 18.40 -1.46
N VAL A 415 -18.31 17.16 -1.92
CA VAL A 415 -19.42 16.27 -2.26
C VAL A 415 -19.08 14.80 -2.00
N ASN A 416 -20.10 14.00 -1.70
CA ASN A 416 -19.96 12.56 -1.60
C ASN A 416 -20.01 11.94 -3.00
N LEU A 417 -18.91 11.32 -3.41
CA LEU A 417 -18.76 10.67 -4.70
C LEU A 417 -19.35 9.25 -4.65
N ALA A 418 -20.12 8.88 -5.67
CA ALA A 418 -20.60 7.51 -5.83
C ALA A 418 -19.43 6.54 -6.06
N ARG A 419 -18.41 6.99 -6.78
CA ARG A 419 -17.14 6.29 -6.97
C ARG A 419 -15.99 7.11 -6.37
N GLY A 420 -14.80 6.50 -6.25
CA GLY A 420 -13.59 7.14 -5.74
C GLY A 420 -12.35 6.55 -6.40
N TRP A 421 -11.19 6.63 -5.74
CA TRP A 421 -9.97 6.04 -6.26
C TRP A 421 -9.44 4.89 -5.40
N ASN A 422 -10.11 3.73 -5.50
CA ASN A 422 -9.64 2.45 -5.00
C ASN A 422 -10.11 1.34 -5.94
N ARG A 423 -9.23 0.80 -6.77
CA ARG A 423 -9.57 -0.16 -7.82
C ARG A 423 -10.25 -1.42 -7.26
N GLN A 424 -9.80 -1.95 -6.12
CA GLN A 424 -10.36 -3.16 -5.53
C GLN A 424 -11.80 -2.91 -5.04
N ALA A 425 -12.04 -1.79 -4.38
CA ALA A 425 -13.37 -1.40 -3.92
C ALA A 425 -14.30 -1.12 -5.11
N ASP A 426 -13.81 -0.42 -6.13
CA ASP A 426 -14.59 -0.06 -7.31
C ASP A 426 -15.03 -1.31 -8.10
N MET A 427 -14.10 -2.24 -8.36
CA MET A 427 -14.41 -3.50 -9.05
C MET A 427 -15.43 -4.35 -8.27
N LYS A 428 -15.37 -4.36 -6.94
CA LYS A 428 -16.31 -5.12 -6.10
C LYS A 428 -17.69 -4.46 -6.03
N ARG A 429 -17.74 -3.14 -5.83
CA ARG A 429 -18.99 -2.40 -5.60
C ARG A 429 -19.68 -1.99 -6.90
N ASN A 430 -18.92 -1.82 -7.98
CA ASN A 430 -19.37 -1.30 -9.26
C ASN A 430 -18.93 -2.21 -10.44
N PRO A 431 -19.21 -3.52 -10.40
CA PRO A 431 -18.74 -4.49 -11.40
C PRO A 431 -19.20 -4.17 -12.83
N ILE A 432 -20.33 -3.47 -12.99
CA ILE A 432 -20.90 -3.10 -14.28
C ILE A 432 -19.95 -2.32 -15.18
N PHE A 433 -18.98 -1.58 -14.60
CA PHE A 433 -17.99 -0.80 -15.37
C PHE A 433 -16.75 -1.62 -15.75
N TYR A 434 -16.61 -2.85 -15.27
CA TYR A 434 -15.42 -3.69 -15.45
C TYR A 434 -15.68 -4.98 -16.23
N ASP A 435 -16.95 -5.29 -16.49
CA ASP A 435 -17.33 -6.43 -17.33
C ASP A 435 -17.04 -6.09 -18.80
N LYS A 436 -16.08 -6.80 -19.38
CA LYS A 436 -15.67 -6.61 -20.77
C LYS A 436 -16.54 -7.35 -21.76
N GLU A 437 -17.31 -8.31 -21.28
CA GLU A 437 -18.19 -9.15 -22.13
C GLU A 437 -19.58 -8.52 -22.26
N ARG A 438 -19.93 -7.60 -21.37
CA ARG A 438 -21.21 -6.91 -21.34
C ARG A 438 -21.07 -5.44 -21.69
N THR A 439 -21.87 -4.95 -22.62
CA THR A 439 -21.99 -3.52 -22.91
C THR A 439 -22.86 -2.86 -21.84
N LEU A 440 -22.40 -1.73 -21.29
CA LEU A 440 -23.17 -0.92 -20.35
C LEU A 440 -24.38 -0.31 -21.05
N THR A 441 -25.58 -0.74 -20.66
CA THR A 441 -26.82 -0.19 -21.24
C THR A 441 -27.32 1.03 -20.45
N SER A 442 -28.17 1.84 -21.12
CA SER A 442 -28.85 2.98 -20.49
C SER A 442 -29.68 2.57 -19.26
N ALA A 443 -30.31 1.40 -19.31
CA ALA A 443 -31.09 0.87 -18.20
C ALA A 443 -30.23 0.42 -17.03
N ASP A 444 -29.11 -0.29 -17.29
CA ASP A 444 -28.17 -0.70 -16.24
C ASP A 444 -27.56 0.52 -15.53
N TYR A 445 -27.19 1.54 -16.33
CA TYR A 445 -26.62 2.78 -15.75
C TYR A 445 -27.65 3.53 -14.92
N ARG A 446 -28.91 3.61 -15.36
CA ARG A 446 -30.00 4.21 -14.57
C ARG A 446 -30.20 3.44 -13.26
N ALA A 447 -30.28 2.12 -13.29
CA ALA A 447 -30.42 1.29 -12.10
C ALA A 447 -29.24 1.50 -11.12
N TRP A 448 -28.01 1.62 -11.64
CA TRP A 448 -26.83 1.92 -10.84
C TRP A 448 -26.89 3.31 -10.18
N LEU A 449 -27.34 4.36 -10.91
CA LEU A 449 -27.55 5.70 -10.36
C LEU A 449 -28.57 5.68 -9.22
N ASP A 450 -29.65 4.93 -9.37
CA ASP A 450 -30.68 4.77 -8.35
C ASP A 450 -30.17 4.02 -7.12
N ARG A 451 -29.47 2.91 -7.32
CA ARG A 451 -28.84 2.13 -6.25
C ARG A 451 -27.91 2.99 -5.37
N TRP A 452 -27.11 3.83 -5.98
CA TRP A 452 -26.15 4.69 -5.27
C TRP A 452 -26.72 6.04 -4.86
N ALA A 453 -28.02 6.29 -5.05
CA ALA A 453 -28.66 7.59 -4.76
C ALA A 453 -27.91 8.77 -5.41
N VAL A 454 -27.56 8.64 -6.68
CA VAL A 454 -26.84 9.67 -7.44
C VAL A 454 -27.82 10.74 -7.90
N HIS A 455 -27.56 11.99 -7.50
CA HIS A 455 -28.39 13.14 -7.85
C HIS A 455 -27.82 13.93 -9.03
N TYR A 456 -26.49 13.89 -9.19
CA TYR A 456 -25.79 14.62 -10.25
C TYR A 456 -24.70 13.75 -10.88
N VAL A 457 -24.52 13.90 -12.20
CA VAL A 457 -23.45 13.29 -12.97
C VAL A 457 -22.57 14.40 -13.52
N VAL A 458 -21.27 14.31 -13.31
CA VAL A 458 -20.26 15.23 -13.85
C VAL A 458 -19.41 14.47 -14.87
N LEU A 459 -19.36 14.98 -16.10
CA LEU A 459 -18.53 14.45 -17.17
C LEU A 459 -17.34 15.40 -17.41
N PRO A 460 -16.10 14.98 -17.11
CA PRO A 460 -14.91 15.73 -17.47
C PRO A 460 -14.59 15.61 -18.95
N THR A 461 -13.97 16.66 -19.52
CA THR A 461 -13.53 16.64 -20.93
C THR A 461 -12.22 15.89 -21.15
N GLY A 462 -11.56 15.40 -20.08
CA GLY A 462 -10.31 14.65 -20.13
C GLY A 462 -10.47 13.21 -20.67
N THR A 463 -9.33 12.52 -20.81
CA THR A 463 -9.31 11.09 -21.16
C THR A 463 -9.90 10.27 -20.00
N PRO A 464 -10.91 9.43 -20.24
CA PRO A 464 -11.50 8.58 -19.19
C PRO A 464 -10.53 7.49 -18.73
N ASP A 465 -10.74 6.99 -17.51
CA ASP A 465 -10.15 5.73 -17.07
C ASP A 465 -10.75 4.56 -17.85
N THR A 466 -10.04 3.44 -17.92
CA THR A 466 -10.49 2.22 -18.60
C THR A 466 -11.81 1.66 -18.08
N GLY A 467 -12.10 1.87 -16.78
CA GLY A 467 -13.39 1.52 -16.18
C GLY A 467 -14.47 2.60 -16.32
N ALA A 468 -14.25 3.61 -17.16
CA ALA A 468 -15.18 4.71 -17.40
C ALA A 468 -15.40 5.01 -18.90
N GLU A 469 -14.81 4.22 -19.80
CA GLU A 469 -14.90 4.44 -21.23
C GLU A 469 -16.36 4.32 -21.72
N GLN A 470 -17.04 3.23 -21.37
CA GLN A 470 -18.45 3.00 -21.75
C GLN A 470 -19.39 4.03 -21.09
N GLU A 471 -19.14 4.38 -19.83
CA GLU A 471 -19.91 5.41 -19.12
C GLU A 471 -19.77 6.77 -19.81
N THR A 472 -18.55 7.14 -20.20
CA THR A 472 -18.26 8.38 -20.90
C THR A 472 -19.04 8.48 -22.22
N GLU A 473 -19.09 7.41 -23.00
CA GLU A 473 -19.82 7.34 -24.27
C GLU A 473 -21.33 7.48 -24.00
N LEU A 474 -21.87 6.70 -23.06
CA LEU A 474 -23.27 6.70 -22.69
C LEU A 474 -23.76 8.10 -22.24
N VAL A 475 -22.97 8.80 -21.41
CA VAL A 475 -23.33 10.15 -20.95
C VAL A 475 -23.25 11.17 -22.08
N ARG A 476 -22.26 11.07 -22.99
CA ARG A 476 -22.13 11.95 -24.17
C ARG A 476 -23.26 11.79 -25.18
N GLU A 477 -23.74 10.60 -25.38
CA GLU A 477 -24.89 10.33 -26.27
C GLU A 477 -26.18 10.99 -25.77
N GLY A 478 -26.21 11.36 -24.49
CA GLY A 478 -27.38 11.93 -23.85
C GLY A 478 -28.40 10.87 -23.42
N GLN A 479 -28.80 10.93 -22.17
CA GLN A 479 -29.77 9.97 -21.61
C GLN A 479 -31.07 10.68 -21.23
N PRO A 480 -32.25 10.06 -21.41
CA PRO A 480 -33.54 10.68 -21.15
C PRO A 480 -33.73 11.07 -19.70
N TYR A 481 -33.01 10.42 -18.77
CA TYR A 481 -33.03 10.70 -17.32
C TYR A 481 -31.93 11.67 -16.87
N LEU A 482 -31.01 12.11 -17.75
CA LEU A 482 -29.99 13.12 -17.46
C LEU A 482 -30.39 14.47 -18.05
N LYS A 483 -30.59 15.47 -17.21
CA LYS A 483 -30.89 16.84 -17.63
C LYS A 483 -29.63 17.70 -17.53
N PRO A 484 -29.14 18.32 -18.61
CA PRO A 484 -28.04 19.26 -18.55
C PRO A 484 -28.37 20.44 -17.61
N VAL A 485 -27.46 20.79 -16.72
CA VAL A 485 -27.62 21.89 -15.73
C VAL A 485 -26.63 22.99 -15.99
N TRP A 486 -25.37 22.63 -16.30
CA TRP A 486 -24.29 23.57 -16.49
C TRP A 486 -23.12 22.92 -17.24
N SER A 487 -22.34 23.72 -17.94
CA SER A 487 -21.11 23.28 -18.58
C SER A 487 -20.13 24.44 -18.72
N ASP A 488 -18.85 24.10 -18.74
CA ASP A 488 -17.75 25.00 -19.13
C ASP A 488 -16.77 24.26 -20.08
N ALA A 489 -15.55 24.78 -20.21
CA ALA A 489 -14.53 24.18 -21.09
C ALA A 489 -14.06 22.79 -20.63
N ASN A 490 -14.19 22.46 -19.34
CA ASN A 490 -13.62 21.25 -18.72
C ASN A 490 -14.69 20.27 -18.20
N TRP A 491 -15.90 20.74 -17.93
CA TRP A 491 -16.90 20.01 -17.18
C TRP A 491 -18.29 20.14 -17.80
N GLN A 492 -19.06 19.06 -17.72
CA GLN A 492 -20.49 19.06 -17.99
C GLN A 492 -21.20 18.49 -16.76
N LEU A 493 -22.19 19.20 -16.24
CA LEU A 493 -23.00 18.81 -15.08
C LEU A 493 -24.42 18.46 -15.53
N PHE A 494 -24.87 17.28 -15.15
CA PHE A 494 -26.22 16.79 -15.40
C PHE A 494 -26.92 16.51 -14.07
N ALA A 495 -28.20 16.89 -13.97
CA ALA A 495 -29.07 16.43 -12.89
C ALA A 495 -29.78 15.14 -13.29
N VAL A 496 -29.83 14.17 -12.40
CA VAL A 496 -30.63 12.95 -12.55
C VAL A 496 -32.09 13.31 -12.33
N LYS A 497 -32.98 12.95 -13.23
CA LYS A 497 -34.43 13.15 -13.07
C LYS A 497 -34.96 12.17 -12.04
N GLU A 498 -35.76 12.65 -11.08
CA GLU A 498 -36.37 11.83 -10.04
C GLU A 498 -35.33 10.91 -9.37
N PRO A 499 -34.26 11.48 -8.75
CA PRO A 499 -33.21 10.68 -8.17
C PRO A 499 -33.72 9.95 -6.92
N THR A 500 -33.26 8.73 -6.72
CA THR A 500 -33.49 8.01 -5.48
C THR A 500 -32.86 8.77 -4.30
N PRO A 501 -33.57 9.01 -3.18
CA PRO A 501 -33.01 9.73 -2.05
C PRO A 501 -31.92 8.94 -1.35
N LEU A 502 -30.94 9.64 -0.74
CA LEU A 502 -29.90 9.01 0.07
C LEU A 502 -30.47 8.38 1.36
N ALA A 503 -31.53 8.96 1.91
CA ALA A 503 -32.29 8.40 3.03
C ALA A 503 -33.78 8.41 2.68
N ASP A 504 -34.46 7.28 2.93
CA ASP A 504 -35.87 7.13 2.62
C ASP A 504 -36.77 7.89 3.61
N ALA A 505 -38.01 8.14 3.20
CA ALA A 505 -39.03 8.66 4.12
C ALA A 505 -39.19 7.74 5.35
N PRO A 506 -39.40 8.29 6.54
CA PRO A 506 -39.78 9.68 6.85
C PRO A 506 -38.60 10.62 7.11
N ALA A 507 -37.39 10.38 6.58
CA ALA A 507 -36.24 11.24 6.74
C ALA A 507 -35.96 12.10 5.50
N VAL A 508 -35.29 13.24 5.73
CA VAL A 508 -34.77 14.12 4.68
C VAL A 508 -33.33 14.44 5.01
N VAL A 509 -32.42 14.25 4.03
CA VAL A 509 -31.03 14.61 4.16
C VAL A 509 -30.86 16.12 4.17
N GLN A 510 -30.33 16.67 5.25
CA GLN A 510 -29.98 18.08 5.35
C GLN A 510 -28.61 18.38 4.79
N HIS A 511 -27.66 17.47 5.09
CA HIS A 511 -26.26 17.54 4.67
C HIS A 511 -25.64 16.15 4.68
N ALA A 512 -24.82 15.82 3.69
CA ALA A 512 -23.96 14.67 3.69
C ALA A 512 -22.54 15.11 3.31
N GLY A 513 -21.66 15.16 4.31
CA GLY A 513 -20.23 15.47 4.18
C GLY A 513 -19.38 14.21 4.16
N GLU A 514 -18.06 14.41 4.13
CA GLU A 514 -17.10 13.29 4.09
C GLU A 514 -16.99 12.52 5.43
N GLU A 515 -17.40 13.10 6.54
CA GLU A 515 -17.31 12.51 7.89
C GLU A 515 -18.67 12.33 8.58
N GLU A 516 -19.70 13.04 8.12
CA GLU A 516 -20.99 13.12 8.81
C GLU A 516 -22.14 13.19 7.81
N ILE A 517 -23.25 12.52 8.15
CA ILE A 517 -24.55 12.70 7.49
C ILE A 517 -25.54 13.23 8.52
N ARG A 518 -26.23 14.33 8.17
CA ARG A 518 -27.27 14.94 8.98
C ARG A 518 -28.63 14.73 8.35
N LEU A 519 -29.51 14.09 9.11
CA LEU A 519 -30.86 13.72 8.70
C LEU A 519 -31.89 14.46 9.58
N ARG A 520 -32.98 14.93 8.98
CA ARG A 520 -34.17 15.34 9.70
C ARG A 520 -35.24 14.26 9.54
N VAL A 521 -35.55 13.57 10.61
CA VAL A 521 -36.64 12.58 10.68
C VAL A 521 -37.93 13.29 11.09
N THR A 522 -39.00 13.13 10.30
CA THR A 522 -40.28 13.82 10.52
C THR A 522 -41.27 13.01 11.35
N LYS A 523 -41.10 11.69 11.40
CA LYS A 523 -41.93 10.75 12.18
C LYS A 523 -41.04 9.61 12.69
N ALA A 524 -41.30 9.16 13.92
CA ALA A 524 -40.62 7.96 14.44
C ALA A 524 -40.80 6.74 13.52
N GLY A 525 -39.78 5.93 13.42
CA GLY A 525 -39.78 4.73 12.57
C GLY A 525 -38.40 4.30 12.07
N ARG A 526 -38.40 3.36 11.17
CA ARG A 526 -37.21 2.87 10.48
C ARG A 526 -36.91 3.75 9.25
N VAL A 527 -35.65 4.07 9.02
CA VAL A 527 -35.17 4.89 7.90
C VAL A 527 -34.01 4.16 7.24
N LEU A 528 -34.22 3.68 6.02
CA LEU A 528 -33.14 3.15 5.19
C LEU A 528 -32.24 4.31 4.74
N ILE A 529 -30.94 4.15 4.94
CA ILE A 529 -29.90 5.08 4.52
C ILE A 529 -28.95 4.32 3.58
N ARG A 530 -28.81 4.77 2.35
CA ARG A 530 -27.94 4.12 1.35
C ARG A 530 -26.47 4.41 1.61
N VAL A 531 -26.04 4.05 2.80
CA VAL A 531 -24.64 4.06 3.26
C VAL A 531 -24.30 2.63 3.65
N PRO A 532 -23.25 2.03 3.07
CA PRO A 532 -22.80 0.71 3.47
C PRO A 532 -22.53 0.65 4.97
N TYR A 533 -23.05 -0.38 5.62
CA TYR A 533 -22.94 -0.52 7.06
C TYR A 533 -21.48 -0.66 7.49
N SER A 534 -21.14 0.06 8.55
CA SER A 534 -19.88 -0.10 9.27
C SER A 534 -20.14 -0.26 10.76
N PRO A 535 -19.45 -1.19 11.44
CA PRO A 535 -19.54 -1.30 12.90
C PRO A 535 -19.10 -0.04 13.66
N TRP A 536 -18.44 0.92 12.98
CA TRP A 536 -18.02 2.19 13.56
C TRP A 536 -19.06 3.30 13.42
N LEU A 537 -20.08 3.13 12.59
CA LEU A 537 -21.14 4.13 12.44
C LEU A 537 -21.88 4.30 13.76
N SER A 538 -21.98 5.55 14.17
CA SER A 538 -22.60 5.99 15.43
C SER A 538 -23.59 7.11 15.18
N ILE A 539 -24.60 7.18 16.03
CA ILE A 539 -25.39 8.41 16.21
C ILE A 539 -24.57 9.29 17.15
N VAL A 540 -24.39 10.56 16.77
CA VAL A 540 -23.60 11.53 17.53
C VAL A 540 -24.43 12.78 17.84
N ASP A 541 -24.05 13.50 18.89
CA ASP A 541 -24.65 14.77 19.27
C ASP A 541 -24.06 15.96 18.47
N ASP A 542 -24.38 17.18 18.90
CA ASP A 542 -23.89 18.41 18.26
C ASP A 542 -22.39 18.65 18.48
N GLN A 543 -21.77 18.00 19.47
CA GLN A 543 -20.34 18.04 19.76
C GLN A 543 -19.59 16.90 19.08
N ARG A 544 -20.31 16.04 18.33
CA ARG A 544 -19.84 14.82 17.69
C ARG A 544 -19.43 13.72 18.66
N GLU A 545 -19.87 13.82 19.91
CA GLU A 545 -19.71 12.74 20.86
C GLU A 545 -20.78 11.67 20.61
N LYS A 546 -20.39 10.40 20.75
CA LYS A 546 -21.30 9.29 20.57
C LYS A 546 -22.39 9.32 21.63
N VAL A 547 -23.65 9.29 21.20
CA VAL A 547 -24.78 9.19 22.12
C VAL A 547 -24.93 7.77 22.68
N GLU A 548 -25.51 7.66 23.87
CA GLU A 548 -25.82 6.36 24.45
C GLU A 548 -26.82 5.61 23.55
N GLY A 549 -26.45 4.38 23.20
CA GLY A 549 -27.31 3.45 22.48
C GLY A 549 -28.41 2.86 23.36
N PRO A 550 -29.20 1.91 22.81
CA PRO A 550 -30.22 1.22 23.59
C PRO A 550 -29.65 0.55 24.83
N GLN A 551 -30.33 0.73 25.96
CA GLN A 551 -29.99 0.10 27.24
C GLN A 551 -31.06 -0.89 27.63
N GLU A 552 -30.66 -2.04 28.18
CA GLU A 552 -31.58 -3.00 28.76
C GLU A 552 -32.36 -2.35 29.92
N SER A 553 -33.69 -2.45 29.90
CA SER A 553 -34.52 -1.83 30.93
C SER A 553 -34.28 -2.48 32.29
N GLU A 554 -34.46 -1.72 33.39
CA GLU A 554 -34.26 -2.26 34.74
C GLU A 554 -35.18 -3.49 35.01
N GLU A 555 -36.44 -3.42 34.50
CA GLU A 555 -37.37 -4.56 34.58
C GLU A 555 -36.84 -5.83 33.86
N SER A 556 -36.08 -5.63 32.76
CA SER A 556 -35.50 -6.75 31.99
C SER A 556 -34.31 -7.37 32.68
N LYS A 557 -33.52 -6.58 33.42
CA LYS A 557 -32.35 -7.07 34.17
C LYS A 557 -32.75 -7.99 35.34
N GLU A 558 -33.99 -7.86 35.85
CA GLU A 558 -34.51 -8.65 36.94
C GLU A 558 -35.22 -9.95 36.46
N ARG A 559 -35.40 -10.13 35.13
CA ARG A 559 -36.04 -11.30 34.54
C ARG A 559 -35.12 -12.52 34.50
N ALA A 560 -35.74 -13.72 34.50
CA ALA A 560 -34.99 -14.98 34.41
C ALA A 560 -34.31 -15.13 33.03
N GLU A 561 -33.19 -15.86 33.00
CA GLU A 561 -32.50 -16.23 31.75
C GLU A 561 -33.45 -16.94 30.78
N GLY A 562 -33.67 -16.37 29.58
CA GLY A 562 -34.53 -16.95 28.54
C GLY A 562 -35.84 -16.16 28.29
N GLU A 563 -36.18 -15.17 29.10
CA GLU A 563 -37.31 -14.28 28.82
C GLU A 563 -36.95 -13.18 27.83
N PRO A 564 -37.93 -12.67 27.04
CA PRO A 564 -37.68 -11.58 26.09
C PRO A 564 -37.15 -10.33 26.79
N LYS A 565 -36.02 -9.82 26.32
CA LYS A 565 -35.41 -8.61 26.85
C LYS A 565 -36.12 -7.37 26.30
N SER A 566 -36.34 -6.37 27.15
CA SER A 566 -36.85 -5.06 26.78
C SER A 566 -35.75 -4.00 26.85
N PHE A 567 -35.77 -3.06 25.92
CA PHE A 567 -34.75 -2.02 25.80
C PHE A 567 -35.38 -0.64 25.76
N THR A 568 -34.73 0.31 26.42
CA THR A 568 -35.01 1.74 26.23
C THR A 568 -34.09 2.26 25.12
N ASN A 569 -34.65 2.98 24.15
CA ASN A 569 -33.90 3.53 23.02
C ASN A 569 -34.16 5.04 22.86
N PRO A 570 -33.60 5.90 23.74
CA PRO A 570 -33.93 7.33 23.73
C PRO A 570 -33.38 8.08 22.54
N ASN A 571 -32.23 7.64 21.99
CA ASN A 571 -31.48 8.36 20.98
C ASN A 571 -31.48 7.67 19.59
N GLY A 572 -32.04 6.49 19.50
CA GLY A 572 -31.98 5.66 18.28
C GLY A 572 -30.80 4.72 18.25
N CYS A 573 -30.79 3.83 17.25
CA CYS A 573 -29.72 2.89 16.99
C CYS A 573 -29.66 2.51 15.51
N LEU A 574 -28.58 1.87 15.09
CA LEU A 574 -28.32 1.50 13.71
C LEU A 574 -28.43 -0.02 13.51
N ILE A 575 -29.07 -0.40 12.44
CA ILE A 575 -29.27 -1.80 12.04
C ILE A 575 -28.48 -2.02 10.73
N LYS A 576 -27.81 -3.16 10.63
CA LYS A 576 -27.29 -3.69 9.39
C LYS A 576 -28.43 -4.35 8.63
N VAL A 577 -28.80 -3.80 7.49
CA VAL A 577 -29.80 -4.44 6.60
C VAL A 577 -29.14 -5.68 5.96
N GLU A 578 -29.91 -6.74 5.79
CA GLU A 578 -29.45 -7.93 5.08
C GLU A 578 -28.98 -7.58 3.65
N GLU A 579 -28.04 -8.38 3.16
CA GLU A 579 -27.45 -8.23 1.83
C GLU A 579 -28.57 -8.27 0.77
N ASP A 580 -28.65 -7.21 -0.04
CA ASP A 580 -29.63 -7.13 -1.14
C ASP A 580 -29.18 -7.99 -2.36
N ALA A 581 -29.98 -8.00 -3.43
CA ALA A 581 -29.70 -8.79 -4.63
C ALA A 581 -28.39 -8.37 -5.34
N GLU A 582 -27.93 -7.14 -5.10
CA GLU A 582 -26.70 -6.56 -5.62
C GLU A 582 -25.49 -6.79 -4.69
N GLY A 583 -25.71 -7.38 -3.50
CA GLY A 583 -24.68 -7.68 -2.52
C GLY A 583 -24.32 -6.49 -1.63
N ASP A 584 -25.23 -5.52 -1.46
CA ASP A 584 -25.04 -4.37 -0.59
C ASP A 584 -25.65 -4.60 0.80
N GLU A 585 -24.92 -4.18 1.81
CA GLU A 585 -25.34 -4.20 3.21
C GLU A 585 -25.56 -2.76 3.67
N TRP A 586 -26.76 -2.24 3.51
CA TRP A 586 -27.08 -0.85 3.85
C TRP A 586 -27.25 -0.63 5.36
N THR A 587 -27.29 0.64 5.75
CA THR A 587 -27.54 1.07 7.15
C THR A 587 -28.99 1.49 7.30
N GLU A 588 -29.68 1.00 8.33
CA GLU A 588 -31.01 1.46 8.72
C GLU A 588 -30.94 2.13 10.10
N LEU A 589 -31.54 3.31 10.20
CA LEU A 589 -31.69 4.03 11.45
C LEU A 589 -33.06 3.70 12.06
N LEU A 590 -33.09 3.18 13.28
CA LEU A 590 -34.28 3.08 14.10
C LEU A 590 -34.41 4.37 14.91
N ALA A 591 -35.25 5.29 14.43
CA ALA A 591 -35.50 6.59 15.05
C ALA A 591 -36.70 6.52 16.00
N PRO A 592 -36.53 6.61 17.33
CA PRO A 592 -37.62 6.52 18.29
C PRO A 592 -38.55 7.76 18.32
N ARG A 593 -38.08 8.89 17.79
CA ARG A 593 -38.83 10.18 17.79
C ARG A 593 -38.47 11.02 16.57
N PRO A 594 -39.33 11.97 16.16
CA PRO A 594 -38.95 12.99 15.20
C PRO A 594 -37.79 13.84 15.74
N GLY A 595 -36.90 14.28 14.86
CA GLY A 595 -35.73 15.08 15.26
C GLY A 595 -34.63 15.12 14.22
N VAL A 596 -33.53 15.72 14.59
CA VAL A 596 -32.31 15.71 13.82
C VAL A 596 -31.40 14.58 14.33
N TYR A 597 -30.94 13.73 13.42
CA TYR A 597 -30.00 12.66 13.68
C TYR A 597 -28.71 12.93 12.90
N ARG A 598 -27.60 12.76 13.57
CA ARG A 598 -26.26 12.93 12.99
C ARG A 598 -25.54 11.59 13.03
N LEU A 599 -25.10 11.11 11.89
CA LEU A 599 -24.37 9.86 11.73
C LEU A 599 -22.92 10.17 11.42
N ALA A 600 -22.00 9.70 12.24
CA ALA A 600 -20.56 9.80 12.08
C ALA A 600 -19.89 8.49 12.55
N ALA A 601 -18.58 8.40 12.44
CA ALA A 601 -17.86 7.21 12.85
C ALA A 601 -16.61 7.58 13.67
N PRO A 602 -16.76 8.04 14.92
CA PRO A 602 -15.63 8.32 15.80
C PRO A 602 -14.87 7.04 16.18
N TYR A 603 -13.55 7.16 16.48
CA TYR A 603 -12.74 6.05 17.01
C TYR A 603 -13.04 5.77 18.49
N ASP A 604 -14.32 5.52 18.82
CA ASP A 604 -14.77 5.27 20.19
C ASP A 604 -15.09 3.79 20.45
N LEU A 605 -14.81 3.35 21.69
CA LEU A 605 -15.18 2.02 22.14
C LEU A 605 -16.26 2.08 23.23
N PRO A 606 -17.24 1.17 23.18
CA PRO A 606 -17.52 0.15 22.16
C PRO A 606 -17.86 0.77 20.81
N ARG A 607 -17.59 0.07 19.70
CA ARG A 607 -17.80 0.61 18.35
C ARG A 607 -19.26 0.87 18.05
N GLY A 608 -19.56 2.01 17.43
CA GLY A 608 -20.88 2.34 16.89
C GLY A 608 -22.01 2.45 17.90
N THR A 609 -23.22 2.63 17.38
CA THR A 609 -24.48 2.57 18.12
C THR A 609 -25.42 1.51 17.52
N PRO A 610 -25.02 0.20 17.52
CA PRO A 610 -25.84 -0.86 16.94
C PRO A 610 -27.10 -1.10 17.76
N CYS A 611 -28.19 -1.47 17.09
CA CYS A 611 -29.38 -1.99 17.78
C CYS A 611 -29.10 -3.39 18.33
N PRO A 612 -29.57 -3.73 19.56
CA PRO A 612 -29.63 -5.08 20.05
C PRO A 612 -30.40 -6.00 19.08
N LYS A 613 -30.05 -7.28 19.07
CA LYS A 613 -30.67 -8.27 18.15
C LYS A 613 -32.18 -8.32 18.28
N GLU A 614 -32.69 -8.20 19.50
CA GLU A 614 -34.10 -8.22 19.85
C GLU A 614 -34.88 -7.00 19.31
N MET A 615 -34.18 -5.92 18.92
CA MET A 615 -34.77 -4.74 18.30
C MET A 615 -34.62 -4.73 16.78
N GLN A 616 -33.96 -5.71 16.20
CA GLN A 616 -33.73 -5.80 14.75
C GLN A 616 -34.89 -6.50 14.02
N GLU A 617 -35.64 -7.35 14.76
CA GLU A 617 -36.88 -7.97 14.30
C GLU A 617 -38.04 -6.98 14.34
#